data_bfdb5bb489321a1cc6db222ebadbeb41
#
_entry.id   bfdb5bb489321a1cc6db222ebadbeb41
#
_cell.length_a   1.000
_cell.length_b   1.000
_cell.length_c   1.000
_cell.angle_alpha   90.00
_cell.angle_beta   90.00
_cell.angle_gamma   90.00
#
_symmetry.space_group_name_H-M   'P 1'
#
loop_
_entity.id
_entity.type
_entity.pdbx_description
1 polymer ?
#
loop_
_entity_poly.entity_id
_entity_poly.type
_entity_poly.pdbx_seq_one_letter_code
_entity_poly.pdbx_strand_id
1 'polypeptide(L)'
;MRGFDDFLVVYVGAGIGAALVMGGEVRRGSHGIAGEIAYLRQNGRTLMERLLGLGITTAGGLSLDADRYRSPFAEQPDSPAAVDFLELLGEAIGNTATLSDPAAVVLSGPLVDCPAFVDRLRASLLPHLLEPSTMVTVSDLGTEGPLAGASLHARETAVEGIWAEYRR
;
A
#
# COMPACT_ATOMS: atom_id res chain seq x y z
N MET A 1 7.15 -10.55 6.62
CA MET A 1 7.44 -9.99 7.95
C MET A 1 7.51 -11.13 8.96
N ARG A 2 8.63 -11.30 9.64
CA ARG A 2 8.72 -12.33 10.67
C ARG A 2 8.27 -11.72 12.00
N GLY A 3 7.23 -12.28 12.62
CA GLY A 3 6.79 -11.92 13.98
C GLY A 3 5.44 -11.23 14.10
N PHE A 4 4.70 -11.01 13.00
CA PHE A 4 3.33 -10.50 13.03
C PHE A 4 2.42 -11.40 12.21
N ASP A 5 1.29 -11.77 12.80
CA ASP A 5 0.23 -12.53 12.11
C ASP A 5 -0.82 -11.59 11.50
N ASP A 6 -0.95 -10.37 12.06
CA ASP A 6 -1.88 -9.35 11.61
C ASP A 6 -1.12 -8.10 11.18
N PHE A 7 -1.12 -7.79 9.88
CA PHE A 7 -0.47 -6.60 9.35
C PHE A 7 -1.09 -6.14 8.03
N LEU A 8 -0.93 -4.86 7.75
CA LEU A 8 -1.37 -4.20 6.52
C LEU A 8 -0.15 -3.89 5.66
N VAL A 9 -0.08 -4.43 4.45
CA VAL A 9 0.91 -4.01 3.45
C VAL A 9 0.29 -2.94 2.58
N VAL A 10 0.97 -1.81 2.40
CA VAL A 10 0.55 -0.73 1.49
C VAL A 10 1.60 -0.57 0.41
N TYR A 11 1.20 -0.79 -0.83
CA TYR A 11 2.04 -0.58 -2.01
C TYR A 11 1.71 0.76 -2.66
N VAL A 12 2.74 1.57 -2.88
CA VAL A 12 2.63 2.87 -3.55
C VAL A 12 3.58 2.88 -4.76
N GLY A 13 3.00 2.76 -5.95
CA GLY A 13 3.71 2.71 -7.23
C GLY A 13 2.89 3.36 -8.34
N ALA A 14 2.81 2.75 -9.51
CA ALA A 14 1.94 3.22 -10.59
C ALA A 14 0.45 3.25 -10.19
N GLY A 15 0.09 2.47 -9.19
CA GLY A 15 -1.19 2.50 -8.47
C GLY A 15 -0.96 2.44 -6.97
N ILE A 16 -2.06 2.47 -6.22
CA ILE A 16 -2.06 2.29 -4.78
C ILE A 16 -2.94 1.10 -4.46
N GLY A 17 -2.41 0.19 -3.68
CA GLY A 17 -3.13 -0.99 -3.21
C GLY A 17 -2.69 -1.38 -1.82
N ALA A 18 -3.48 -2.24 -1.19
CA ALA A 18 -3.11 -2.82 0.08
C ALA A 18 -3.37 -4.33 0.09
N ALA A 19 -2.67 -5.02 0.97
CA ALA A 19 -2.97 -6.41 1.32
C ALA A 19 -3.16 -6.51 2.82
N LEU A 20 -4.31 -7.04 3.23
CA LEU A 20 -4.60 -7.34 4.62
C LEU A 20 -4.17 -8.76 4.92
N VAL A 21 -3.28 -8.92 5.88
CA VAL A 21 -2.91 -10.21 6.44
C VAL A 21 -3.51 -10.30 7.84
N MET A 22 -4.30 -11.33 8.09
CA MET A 22 -5.00 -11.53 9.36
C MET A 22 -4.90 -13.01 9.76
N GLY A 23 -4.34 -13.27 10.93
CA GLY A 23 -4.01 -14.63 11.39
C GLY A 23 -3.00 -15.33 10.47
N GLY A 24 -2.03 -14.59 9.93
CA GLY A 24 -1.01 -15.09 9.01
C GLY A 24 -1.48 -15.35 7.57
N GLU A 25 -2.77 -15.07 7.26
CA GLU A 25 -3.36 -15.33 5.94
C GLU A 25 -3.75 -14.05 5.22
N VAL A 26 -3.48 -13.98 3.91
CA VAL A 26 -3.92 -12.87 3.06
C VAL A 26 -5.43 -12.90 2.89
N ARG A 27 -6.10 -11.82 3.26
CA ARG A 27 -7.54 -11.64 3.08
C ARG A 27 -7.85 -11.15 1.67
N ARG A 28 -8.38 -12.03 0.83
CA ARG A 28 -8.75 -11.71 -0.56
C ARG A 28 -10.17 -11.15 -0.69
N GLY A 29 -11.04 -11.41 0.31
CA GLY A 29 -12.47 -11.12 0.23
C GLY A 29 -13.21 -12.09 -0.72
N SER A 30 -14.53 -11.98 -0.74
CA SER A 30 -15.38 -12.86 -1.56
C SER A 30 -15.22 -12.64 -3.07
N HIS A 31 -14.76 -11.47 -3.49
CA HIS A 31 -14.62 -11.07 -4.89
C HIS A 31 -13.17 -10.74 -5.28
N GLY A 32 -12.21 -10.98 -4.37
CA GLY A 32 -10.80 -10.68 -4.62
C GLY A 32 -10.43 -9.18 -4.57
N ILE A 33 -11.30 -8.34 -4.01
CA ILE A 33 -11.11 -6.87 -3.98
C ILE A 33 -10.75 -6.32 -2.59
N ALA A 34 -10.48 -7.20 -1.62
CA ALA A 34 -10.01 -6.74 -0.33
C ALA A 34 -8.64 -6.06 -0.47
N GLY A 35 -8.50 -4.87 0.11
CA GLY A 35 -7.27 -4.09 0.01
C GLY A 35 -7.22 -3.08 -1.15
N GLU A 36 -8.28 -2.95 -1.95
CA GLU A 36 -8.39 -1.95 -3.01
C GLU A 36 -8.61 -0.53 -2.43
N ILE A 37 -7.65 -0.06 -1.62
CA ILE A 37 -7.74 1.23 -0.91
C ILE A 37 -7.79 2.45 -1.85
N ALA A 38 -7.31 2.31 -3.08
CA ALA A 38 -7.42 3.36 -4.10
C ALA A 38 -8.88 3.76 -4.40
N TYR A 39 -9.83 2.86 -4.13
CA TYR A 39 -11.27 3.09 -4.31
C TYR A 39 -11.99 3.57 -3.04
N LEU A 40 -11.29 3.72 -1.91
CA LEU A 40 -11.87 4.35 -0.73
C LEU A 40 -12.34 5.76 -1.06
N ARG A 41 -13.57 6.06 -0.66
CA ARG A 41 -14.18 7.37 -0.94
C ARG A 41 -14.03 8.31 0.25
N GLN A 42 -13.57 9.51 -0.06
CA GLN A 42 -13.46 10.62 0.88
C GLN A 42 -14.10 11.85 0.21
N ASN A 43 -15.08 12.47 0.84
CA ASN A 43 -15.79 13.61 0.29
C ASN A 43 -16.36 13.36 -1.12
N GLY A 44 -16.91 12.16 -1.35
CA GLY A 44 -17.55 11.75 -2.60
C GLY A 44 -16.61 11.33 -3.74
N ARG A 45 -15.29 11.49 -3.59
CA ARG A 45 -14.28 11.09 -4.59
C ARG A 45 -13.44 9.94 -4.06
N THR A 46 -12.97 9.07 -4.96
CA THR A 46 -12.02 8.01 -4.59
C THR A 46 -10.64 8.59 -4.27
N LEU A 47 -9.86 7.85 -3.48
CA LEU A 47 -8.46 8.22 -3.23
C LEU A 47 -7.72 8.45 -4.56
N MET A 48 -7.85 7.53 -5.51
CA MET A 48 -7.19 7.65 -6.82
C MET A 48 -7.63 8.93 -7.55
N GLU A 49 -8.93 9.25 -7.63
CA GLU A 49 -9.43 10.48 -8.26
C GLU A 49 -8.85 11.74 -7.61
N ARG A 50 -8.64 11.73 -6.30
CA ARG A 50 -8.04 12.86 -5.57
C ARG A 50 -6.55 13.00 -5.90
N LEU A 51 -5.81 11.88 -5.89
CA LEU A 51 -4.39 11.86 -6.21
C LEU A 51 -4.10 12.25 -7.66
N LEU A 52 -4.92 11.77 -8.61
CA LEU A 52 -4.84 12.19 -10.01
C LEU A 52 -5.04 13.71 -10.16
N GLY A 53 -5.89 14.29 -9.31
CA GLY A 53 -6.14 15.73 -9.26
C GLY A 53 -4.92 16.57 -8.83
N LEU A 54 -3.88 15.96 -8.22
CA LEU A 54 -2.64 16.65 -7.86
C LEU A 54 -1.67 16.84 -9.05
N GLY A 55 -2.04 16.37 -10.24
CA GLY A 55 -1.22 16.50 -11.44
C GLY A 55 -0.02 15.55 -11.52
N ILE A 56 0.00 14.53 -10.68
CA ILE A 56 1.08 13.56 -10.54
C ILE A 56 0.75 12.28 -11.32
N THR A 57 0.47 12.40 -12.60
CA THR A 57 0.01 11.28 -13.42
C THR A 57 0.90 11.06 -14.62
N THR A 58 0.90 9.83 -15.13
CA THR A 58 1.48 9.53 -16.45
C THR A 58 0.72 10.27 -17.56
N ALA A 59 1.30 10.36 -18.74
CA ALA A 59 0.73 11.06 -19.89
C ALA A 59 -0.70 10.59 -20.28
N GLY A 60 -1.12 9.39 -19.87
CA GLY A 60 -2.47 8.86 -20.09
C GLY A 60 -3.47 9.17 -18.96
N GLY A 61 -3.03 9.77 -17.85
CA GLY A 61 -3.88 10.14 -16.72
C GLY A 61 -4.49 8.98 -15.93
N LEU A 62 -4.08 7.73 -16.22
CA LEU A 62 -4.67 6.52 -15.63
C LEU A 62 -3.82 5.90 -14.51
N SER A 63 -2.56 6.31 -14.41
CA SER A 63 -1.65 5.82 -13.40
C SER A 63 -0.81 6.95 -12.84
N LEU A 64 -0.29 6.70 -11.67
CA LEU A 64 0.62 7.61 -11.01
C LEU A 64 2.02 7.50 -11.68
N ASP A 65 2.74 8.60 -11.77
CA ASP A 65 4.09 8.67 -12.34
C ASP A 65 5.12 8.68 -11.21
N ALA A 66 5.74 7.53 -10.93
CA ALA A 66 6.67 7.37 -9.81
C ALA A 66 7.83 8.38 -9.83
N ASP A 67 8.30 8.79 -11.01
CA ASP A 67 9.39 9.75 -11.12
C ASP A 67 8.90 11.17 -10.76
N ARG A 68 7.68 11.51 -11.11
CA ARG A 68 7.05 12.78 -10.69
C ARG A 68 6.77 12.87 -9.19
N TYR A 69 6.63 11.74 -8.48
CA TYR A 69 6.51 11.78 -7.03
C TYR A 69 7.83 11.97 -6.34
N ARG A 70 8.90 11.28 -6.81
CA ARG A 70 10.21 11.33 -6.16
C ARG A 70 10.73 12.75 -6.11
N SER A 71 10.59 13.51 -7.20
CA SER A 71 11.08 14.88 -7.29
C SER A 71 10.46 15.81 -6.24
N PRO A 72 9.12 15.92 -6.09
CA PRO A 72 8.53 16.74 -5.03
C PRO A 72 8.98 16.34 -3.63
N PHE A 73 9.07 15.05 -3.33
CA PHE A 73 9.48 14.61 -1.99
C PHE A 73 10.98 14.77 -1.73
N ALA A 74 11.82 14.67 -2.76
CA ALA A 74 13.27 14.85 -2.63
C ALA A 74 13.67 16.32 -2.66
N GLU A 75 13.07 17.12 -3.53
CA GLU A 75 13.50 18.49 -3.83
C GLU A 75 12.61 19.55 -3.15
N GLN A 76 11.31 19.31 -3.06
CA GLN A 76 10.31 20.23 -2.50
C GLN A 76 9.33 19.49 -1.59
N PRO A 77 9.82 18.90 -0.50
CA PRO A 77 8.99 18.06 0.38
C PRO A 77 7.82 18.82 1.04
N ASP A 78 7.89 20.13 1.13
CA ASP A 78 6.85 21.01 1.69
C ASP A 78 5.95 21.63 0.61
N SER A 79 6.05 21.18 -0.65
CA SER A 79 5.13 21.65 -1.68
C SER A 79 3.69 21.23 -1.36
N PRO A 80 2.68 22.08 -1.69
CA PRO A 80 1.28 21.72 -1.44
C PRO A 80 0.90 20.35 -1.96
N ALA A 81 1.35 20.00 -3.16
CA ALA A 81 1.07 18.70 -3.75
C ALA A 81 1.68 17.52 -2.97
N ALA A 82 2.89 17.68 -2.42
CA ALA A 82 3.51 16.66 -1.59
C ALA A 82 2.79 16.51 -0.25
N VAL A 83 2.40 17.61 0.37
CA VAL A 83 1.63 17.61 1.62
C VAL A 83 0.27 16.96 1.40
N ASP A 84 -0.49 17.40 0.39
CA ASP A 84 -1.81 16.85 0.07
C ASP A 84 -1.74 15.35 -0.25
N PHE A 85 -0.70 14.92 -0.98
CA PHE A 85 -0.49 13.50 -1.28
C PHE A 85 -0.32 12.67 0.00
N LEU A 86 0.52 13.15 0.93
CA LEU A 86 0.78 12.46 2.19
C LEU A 86 -0.46 12.40 3.09
N GLU A 87 -1.21 13.51 3.18
CA GLU A 87 -2.47 13.57 3.94
C GLU A 87 -3.51 12.59 3.39
N LEU A 88 -3.72 12.59 2.07
CA LEU A 88 -4.66 11.68 1.41
C LEU A 88 -4.31 10.21 1.66
N LEU A 89 -3.03 9.90 1.54
CA LEU A 89 -2.54 8.53 1.73
C LEU A 89 -2.59 8.14 3.22
N GLY A 90 -2.18 9.03 4.12
CA GLY A 90 -2.24 8.84 5.57
C GLY A 90 -3.67 8.57 6.05
N GLU A 91 -4.64 9.38 5.62
CA GLU A 91 -6.06 9.17 5.93
C GLU A 91 -6.59 7.82 5.42
N ALA A 92 -6.25 7.44 4.18
CA ALA A 92 -6.71 6.17 3.61
C ALA A 92 -6.11 4.96 4.34
N ILE A 93 -4.83 5.02 4.69
CA ILE A 93 -4.15 3.97 5.46
C ILE A 93 -4.74 3.91 6.88
N GLY A 94 -4.91 5.04 7.54
CA GLY A 94 -5.49 5.13 8.88
C GLY A 94 -6.91 4.57 8.96
N ASN A 95 -7.75 4.89 7.99
CA ASN A 95 -9.10 4.34 7.88
C ASN A 95 -9.07 2.81 7.69
N THR A 96 -8.13 2.30 6.88
CA THR A 96 -7.95 0.87 6.68
C THR A 96 -7.43 0.19 7.94
N ALA A 97 -6.46 0.81 8.62
CA ALA A 97 -5.92 0.32 9.89
C ALA A 97 -7.00 0.28 10.98
N THR A 98 -7.88 1.29 11.04
CA THR A 98 -9.02 1.32 11.98
C THR A 98 -9.96 0.12 11.80
N LEU A 99 -10.14 -0.35 10.57
CA LEU A 99 -11.02 -1.48 10.27
C LEU A 99 -10.33 -2.84 10.44
N SER A 100 -9.01 -2.91 10.28
CA SER A 100 -8.26 -4.17 10.27
C SER A 100 -7.45 -4.41 11.54
N ASP A 101 -7.27 -3.39 12.37
CA ASP A 101 -6.51 -3.43 13.64
C ASP A 101 -5.15 -4.14 13.49
N PRO A 102 -4.26 -3.69 12.59
CA PRO A 102 -3.02 -4.37 12.32
C PRO A 102 -1.96 -4.05 13.38
N ALA A 103 -1.15 -5.03 13.78
CA ALA A 103 0.04 -4.80 14.60
C ALA A 103 1.13 -3.99 13.86
N ALA A 104 1.12 -4.04 12.53
CA ALA A 104 2.06 -3.28 11.71
C ALA A 104 1.45 -2.82 10.38
N VAL A 105 1.88 -1.64 9.93
CA VAL A 105 1.72 -1.13 8.56
C VAL A 105 3.07 -1.23 7.85
N VAL A 106 3.12 -1.99 6.77
CA VAL A 106 4.31 -2.25 5.97
C VAL A 106 4.22 -1.47 4.66
N LEU A 107 5.08 -0.49 4.49
CA LEU A 107 5.16 0.31 3.28
C LEU A 107 6.01 -0.41 2.22
N SER A 108 5.56 -0.42 0.96
CA SER A 108 6.22 -1.09 -0.17
C SER A 108 6.04 -0.27 -1.45
N GLY A 109 6.82 -0.59 -2.47
CA GLY A 109 6.78 0.07 -3.77
C GLY A 109 7.92 1.07 -3.97
N PRO A 110 8.04 1.69 -5.16
CA PRO A 110 9.20 2.51 -5.52
C PRO A 110 9.40 3.77 -4.67
N LEU A 111 8.36 4.27 -3.98
CA LEU A 111 8.52 5.46 -3.12
C LEU A 111 9.21 5.17 -1.79
N VAL A 112 9.26 3.91 -1.34
CA VAL A 112 9.93 3.59 -0.07
C VAL A 112 11.46 3.68 -0.16
N ASP A 113 12.00 3.76 -1.38
CA ASP A 113 13.43 4.04 -1.61
C ASP A 113 13.79 5.53 -1.35
N CYS A 114 12.78 6.38 -1.09
CA CYS A 114 12.97 7.78 -0.70
C CYS A 114 12.76 7.92 0.81
N PRO A 115 13.81 8.05 1.64
CA PRO A 115 13.67 8.15 3.09
C PRO A 115 12.80 9.33 3.53
N ALA A 116 12.91 10.47 2.85
CA ALA A 116 12.10 11.66 3.13
C ALA A 116 10.60 11.41 2.95
N PHE A 117 10.22 10.61 1.94
CA PHE A 117 8.83 10.19 1.75
C PHE A 117 8.36 9.32 2.93
N VAL A 118 9.16 8.31 3.30
CA VAL A 118 8.80 7.37 4.37
C VAL A 118 8.62 8.08 5.70
N ASP A 119 9.54 8.96 6.07
CA ASP A 119 9.49 9.69 7.34
C ASP A 119 8.28 10.63 7.40
N ARG A 120 7.99 11.31 6.31
CA ARG A 120 6.82 12.18 6.21
C ARG A 120 5.50 11.42 6.19
N LEU A 121 5.44 10.30 5.47
CA LEU A 121 4.25 9.46 5.49
C LEU A 121 3.99 8.90 6.88
N ARG A 122 5.02 8.49 7.61
CA ARG A 122 4.88 8.11 9.02
C ARG A 122 4.30 9.24 9.86
N ALA A 123 4.84 10.43 9.71
CA ALA A 123 4.36 11.60 10.46
C ALA A 123 2.90 11.96 10.11
N SER A 124 2.51 11.86 8.84
CA SER A 124 1.14 12.09 8.38
C SER A 124 0.18 10.98 8.81
N LEU A 125 0.65 9.73 8.90
CA LEU A 125 -0.17 8.58 9.27
C LEU A 125 -0.46 8.52 10.77
N LEU A 126 0.51 8.87 11.63
CA LEU A 126 0.37 8.74 13.08
C LEU A 126 -0.90 9.36 13.67
N PRO A 127 -1.36 10.56 13.26
CA PRO A 127 -2.60 11.14 13.77
C PRO A 127 -3.86 10.35 13.40
N HIS A 128 -3.80 9.48 12.41
CA HIS A 128 -4.91 8.67 11.93
C HIS A 128 -4.94 7.26 12.53
N LEU A 129 -3.90 6.86 13.26
CA LEU A 129 -3.85 5.58 13.95
C LEU A 129 -4.54 5.68 15.31
N LEU A 130 -5.53 4.81 15.56
CA LEU A 130 -6.19 4.72 16.86
C LEU A 130 -5.28 4.07 17.91
N GLU A 131 -4.40 3.16 17.48
CA GLU A 131 -3.41 2.50 18.33
C GLU A 131 -2.01 3.04 18.02
N PRO A 132 -1.46 3.92 18.89
CA PRO A 132 -0.16 4.56 18.66
C PRO A 132 1.03 3.60 18.63
N SER A 133 0.87 2.38 19.17
CA SER A 133 1.92 1.35 19.14
C SER A 133 1.99 0.57 17.83
N THR A 134 1.06 0.80 16.90
CA THR A 134 1.09 0.20 15.57
C THR A 134 2.42 0.54 14.88
N MET A 135 3.19 -0.50 14.56
CA MET A 135 4.49 -0.31 13.92
C MET A 135 4.31 0.14 12.46
N VAL A 136 4.97 1.22 12.06
CA VAL A 136 5.05 1.62 10.64
C VAL A 136 6.46 1.35 10.14
N THR A 137 6.62 0.43 9.19
CA THR A 137 7.92 -0.01 8.69
C THR A 137 7.94 -0.13 7.16
N VAL A 138 9.11 -0.35 6.59
CA VAL A 138 9.32 -0.54 5.15
C VAL A 138 9.57 -2.03 4.88
N SER A 139 9.08 -2.51 3.74
CA SER A 139 9.33 -3.87 3.27
C SER A 139 10.79 -4.05 2.87
N ASP A 140 11.42 -5.13 3.34
CA ASP A 140 12.77 -5.53 2.91
C ASP A 140 12.82 -5.99 1.45
N LEU A 141 11.67 -6.25 0.83
CA LEU A 141 11.58 -6.68 -0.57
C LEU A 141 11.64 -5.52 -1.57
N GLY A 142 11.57 -4.27 -1.10
CA GLY A 142 11.62 -3.08 -1.95
C GLY A 142 10.61 -3.16 -3.12
N THR A 143 11.08 -2.85 -4.33
CA THR A 143 10.29 -2.91 -5.56
C THR A 143 10.04 -4.33 -6.08
N GLU A 144 10.80 -5.33 -5.59
CA GLU A 144 10.68 -6.73 -6.00
C GLU A 144 9.50 -7.46 -5.33
N GLY A 145 8.89 -6.85 -4.32
CA GLY A 145 7.80 -7.45 -3.54
C GLY A 145 6.67 -8.05 -4.38
N PRO A 146 6.08 -7.32 -5.35
CA PRO A 146 5.01 -7.84 -6.19
C PRO A 146 5.43 -9.04 -7.03
N LEU A 147 6.63 -9.01 -7.62
CA LEU A 147 7.15 -10.12 -8.43
C LEU A 147 7.45 -11.35 -7.58
N ALA A 148 8.07 -11.17 -6.43
CA ALA A 148 8.35 -12.24 -5.48
C ALA A 148 7.04 -12.90 -5.01
N GLY A 149 6.04 -12.09 -4.65
CA GLY A 149 4.71 -12.57 -4.23
C GLY A 149 3.98 -13.32 -5.33
N ALA A 150 3.97 -12.79 -6.56
CA ALA A 150 3.36 -13.45 -7.71
C ALA A 150 4.04 -14.79 -8.04
N SER A 151 5.36 -14.84 -7.97
CA SER A 151 6.14 -16.06 -8.22
C SER A 151 5.87 -17.15 -7.16
N LEU A 152 5.79 -16.73 -5.89
CA LEU A 152 5.45 -17.64 -4.78
C LEU A 152 4.04 -18.20 -4.97
N HIS A 153 3.06 -17.35 -5.23
CA HIS A 153 1.67 -17.74 -5.42
C HIS A 153 1.49 -18.69 -6.62
N ALA A 154 2.15 -18.41 -7.75
CA ALA A 154 2.12 -19.28 -8.91
C ALA A 154 2.67 -20.69 -8.60
N ARG A 155 3.77 -20.74 -7.82
CA ARG A 155 4.36 -22.02 -7.39
C ARG A 155 3.43 -22.80 -6.47
N GLU A 156 2.83 -22.15 -5.48
CA GLU A 156 1.87 -22.77 -4.56
C GLU A 156 0.66 -23.33 -5.29
N THR A 157 0.07 -22.54 -6.19
CA THR A 157 -1.09 -22.95 -7.01
C THR A 157 -0.75 -24.15 -7.91
N ALA A 158 0.45 -24.17 -8.52
CA ALA A 158 0.89 -25.29 -9.35
C ALA A 158 1.05 -26.57 -8.52
N VAL A 159 1.64 -26.48 -7.33
CA VAL A 159 1.80 -27.63 -6.42
C VAL A 159 0.43 -28.15 -5.96
N GLU A 160 -0.48 -27.27 -5.58
CA GLU A 160 -1.85 -27.68 -5.19
C GLU A 160 -2.60 -28.35 -6.34
N GLY A 161 -2.44 -27.85 -7.57
CA GLY A 161 -3.03 -28.45 -8.77
C GLY A 161 -2.54 -29.90 -8.99
N ILE A 162 -1.24 -30.14 -8.88
CA ILE A 162 -0.64 -31.48 -8.99
C ILE A 162 -1.21 -32.42 -7.91
N TRP A 163 -1.27 -31.98 -6.66
CA TRP A 163 -1.83 -32.79 -5.57
C TRP A 163 -3.32 -33.07 -5.72
N ALA A 164 -4.09 -32.13 -6.31
CA ALA A 164 -5.51 -32.35 -6.58
C ALA A 164 -5.76 -33.41 -7.66
N GLU A 165 -4.90 -33.50 -8.68
CA GLU A 165 -4.93 -34.56 -9.69
C GLU A 165 -4.54 -35.94 -9.13
N TYR A 166 -3.59 -35.97 -8.21
CA TYR A 166 -3.10 -37.23 -7.62
C TYR A 166 -4.07 -37.89 -6.63
N ARG A 167 -5.05 -37.11 -6.13
CA ARG A 167 -6.10 -37.57 -5.18
C ARG A 167 -7.38 -38.06 -5.86
N ARG A 168 -7.46 -38.03 -7.19
CA ARG A 168 -8.59 -38.58 -7.98
C ARG A 168 -8.27 -39.98 -8.45
#